data_2cb9e6a117aee9387babe203a14df3f3
#
_entry.id   2cb9e6a117aee9387babe203a14df3f3
#
_cell.length_a   1.000
_cell.length_b   1.000
_cell.length_c   1.000
_cell.angle_alpha   90.00
_cell.angle_beta   90.00
_cell.angle_gamma   90.00
#
_symmetry.space_group_name_H-M   'P 1'
#
loop_
_entity.id
_entity.type
_entity.pdbx_description
1 polymer ?
#
loop_
_entity_poly.entity_id
_entity_poly.type
_entity_poly.pdbx_seq_one_letter_code
_entity_poly.pdbx_strand_id
1 'polypeptide(L)'
;MQSVKKCLAPLLALLAAPVAAQTEHPIPRLESRGGNHALIVDGKPFLMLGAQVNNSANYPDMLPEVWPAIRKMHANTVEVPVGWEQIEPVEGKFDFSFLDALLPQARANNVRLVLLWFGTWKNTAPAYAPAWVKLDQKRFPHMINAKGEVHYALSPHYRSTLEADKRAFVKLMEYLKKNDPQNTVIMVQPENEVGSYGSVRDFSPVAQKLFDGQVPAPLLKQMKKQPGTWRQVFGGDADEFFHAWSIASYIDEIAAAGKAVKPLPMYVNAALAGAFGRQPATTYSSGGPVHFVIDVYKAAAPAIDIVAPDIYTRDHAAYMAYLDYYDRPDNALIVPETGNDRDFARFFFPVVGRGSIGFAPFGMDYTGYYNYPLGAKDLDDATMELFARNYRLFAPMQREWAAWAAQGKTWGVAEPTDPKAEHSQKVDMGKYNMTVTFGQWQFGTDKPTGNSEPVGGVAVAQIAENEFLVTGFKARVYFGLSKPAPFESMMMLRVEEGRYDNGKWIFRRVWNGDSIDYGLNFTDREQVLRITFAAVKGTPPIPVGNPN
;
A
#
# COMPACT_ATOMS: atom_id res chain seq x y z
N MET A 1 67.97 10.81 63.18
CA MET A 1 67.36 9.81 62.29
C MET A 1 65.91 10.28 61.96
N GLN A 2 65.75 10.93 60.80
CA GLN A 2 64.46 11.45 60.35
C GLN A 2 63.84 10.47 59.36
N SER A 3 62.59 10.06 59.65
CA SER A 3 61.81 9.15 58.84
C SER A 3 61.03 9.97 57.79
N VAL A 4 61.30 9.70 56.52
CA VAL A 4 60.58 10.27 55.38
C VAL A 4 59.36 9.42 55.07
N LYS A 5 58.14 9.95 55.29
CA LYS A 5 56.88 9.34 54.84
C LYS A 5 56.63 9.70 53.37
N LYS A 6 56.63 8.70 52.51
CA LYS A 6 56.20 8.82 51.11
C LYS A 6 54.66 8.80 51.05
N CYS A 7 54.03 9.87 50.56
CA CYS A 7 52.63 9.92 50.16
C CYS A 7 52.49 9.28 48.77
N LEU A 8 51.73 8.21 48.64
CA LEU A 8 51.21 7.69 47.36
C LEU A 8 49.84 8.36 47.09
N ALA A 9 49.77 9.11 45.99
CA ALA A 9 48.50 9.59 45.46
C ALA A 9 47.89 8.51 44.54
N PRO A 10 46.57 8.21 44.63
CA PRO A 10 45.94 7.28 43.72
C PRO A 10 45.67 7.95 42.36
N LEU A 11 46.15 7.36 41.29
CA LEU A 11 45.83 7.72 39.91
C LEU A 11 44.42 7.22 39.60
N LEU A 12 43.44 8.13 39.51
CA LEU A 12 42.11 7.82 39.01
C LEU A 12 42.18 7.65 37.47
N ALA A 13 42.15 6.41 36.99
CA ALA A 13 41.96 6.15 35.56
C ALA A 13 40.49 6.37 35.19
N LEU A 14 40.19 7.46 34.47
CA LEU A 14 38.91 7.67 33.79
C LEU A 14 38.81 6.61 32.68
N LEU A 15 37.99 5.61 32.89
CA LEU A 15 37.51 4.73 31.83
C LEU A 15 36.53 5.52 30.96
N ALA A 16 36.98 6.01 29.82
CA ALA A 16 36.09 6.51 28.76
C ALA A 16 35.31 5.29 28.22
N ALA A 17 34.02 5.23 28.52
CA ALA A 17 33.13 4.28 27.87
C ALA A 17 33.11 4.60 26.36
N PRO A 18 33.20 3.59 25.46
CA PRO A 18 33.08 3.83 24.04
C PRO A 18 31.67 4.38 23.78
N VAL A 19 31.59 5.60 23.23
CA VAL A 19 30.37 6.09 22.60
C VAL A 19 30.08 5.15 21.45
N ALA A 20 29.07 4.29 21.60
CA ALA A 20 28.60 3.47 20.53
C ALA A 20 28.23 4.42 19.37
N ALA A 21 28.94 4.31 18.26
CA ALA A 21 28.58 5.01 17.05
C ALA A 21 27.13 4.66 16.74
N GLN A 22 26.24 5.65 16.75
CA GLN A 22 24.86 5.48 16.29
C GLN A 22 24.97 4.96 14.86
N THR A 23 24.55 3.72 14.64
CA THR A 23 24.43 3.18 13.29
C THR A 23 23.43 4.06 12.56
N GLU A 24 23.90 4.85 11.59
CA GLU A 24 23.02 5.62 10.72
C GLU A 24 22.13 4.63 9.99
N HIS A 25 20.84 4.67 10.28
CA HIS A 25 19.84 3.95 9.52
C HIS A 25 19.62 4.68 8.18
N PRO A 26 19.84 4.01 7.02
CA PRO A 26 19.63 4.67 5.74
C PRO A 26 18.18 5.10 5.60
N ILE A 27 17.97 6.29 5.04
CA ILE A 27 16.63 6.82 4.77
C ILE A 27 15.89 5.82 3.84
N PRO A 28 14.66 5.44 4.18
CA PRO A 28 13.81 4.62 3.31
C PRO A 28 13.66 5.27 1.94
N ARG A 29 13.60 4.45 0.89
CA ARG A 29 13.46 4.94 -0.48
C ARG A 29 12.75 3.95 -1.36
N LEU A 30 12.16 4.44 -2.44
CA LEU A 30 11.63 3.61 -3.52
C LEU A 30 12.74 3.37 -4.56
N GLU A 31 12.94 2.13 -4.95
CA GLU A 31 13.79 1.75 -6.09
C GLU A 31 12.94 1.15 -7.20
N SER A 32 13.23 1.56 -8.44
CA SER A 32 12.52 1.06 -9.63
C SER A 32 13.52 0.53 -10.65
N ARG A 33 13.29 -0.68 -11.15
CA ARG A 33 14.13 -1.31 -12.15
C ARG A 33 13.31 -2.13 -13.13
N GLY A 34 13.36 -1.76 -14.41
CA GLY A 34 12.66 -2.52 -15.47
C GLY A 34 11.15 -2.55 -15.31
N GLY A 35 10.55 -1.54 -14.68
CA GLY A 35 9.11 -1.47 -14.42
C GLY A 35 8.66 -2.19 -13.15
N ASN A 36 9.57 -2.82 -12.40
CA ASN A 36 9.30 -3.38 -11.09
C ASN A 36 9.81 -2.42 -10.00
N HIS A 37 9.20 -2.48 -8.84
CA HIS A 37 9.45 -1.53 -7.76
C HIS A 37 9.75 -2.24 -6.43
N ALA A 38 10.51 -1.60 -5.56
CA ALA A 38 10.76 -2.04 -4.20
C ALA A 38 10.82 -0.87 -3.24
N LEU A 39 10.18 -0.98 -2.10
CA LEU A 39 10.44 -0.13 -0.95
C LEU A 39 11.68 -0.67 -0.23
N ILE A 40 12.68 0.18 -0.04
CA ILE A 40 13.92 -0.18 0.66
C ILE A 40 13.88 0.42 2.06
N VAL A 41 13.90 -0.44 3.07
CA VAL A 41 13.97 -0.08 4.49
C VAL A 41 15.16 -0.80 5.13
N ASP A 42 15.99 -0.08 5.88
CA ASP A 42 17.24 -0.59 6.44
C ASP A 42 18.19 -1.18 5.37
N GLY A 43 18.18 -0.57 4.17
CA GLY A 43 19.01 -0.97 3.05
C GLY A 43 18.59 -2.25 2.32
N LYS A 44 17.42 -2.81 2.63
CA LYS A 44 16.89 -4.05 2.03
C LYS A 44 15.46 -3.89 1.55
N PRO A 45 15.02 -4.66 0.53
CA PRO A 45 13.63 -4.73 0.14
C PRO A 45 12.71 -5.06 1.33
N PHE A 46 11.54 -4.44 1.35
CA PHE A 46 10.58 -4.53 2.45
C PHE A 46 9.17 -4.61 1.91
N LEU A 47 8.43 -5.64 2.32
CA LEU A 47 7.00 -5.76 2.09
C LEU A 47 6.27 -5.23 3.32
N MET A 48 5.47 -4.19 3.14
CA MET A 48 4.60 -3.69 4.21
C MET A 48 3.42 -4.65 4.41
N LEU A 49 3.43 -5.34 5.54
CA LEU A 49 2.27 -6.01 6.11
C LEU A 49 1.57 -4.96 6.97
N GLY A 50 0.77 -4.13 6.29
CA GLY A 50 0.25 -2.88 6.84
C GLY A 50 -1.02 -3.06 7.65
N ALA A 51 -1.30 -2.09 8.50
CA ALA A 51 -2.57 -1.92 9.21
C ALA A 51 -2.79 -0.43 9.36
N GLN A 52 -3.88 0.09 8.80
CA GLN A 52 -4.27 1.48 9.02
C GLN A 52 -5.22 1.55 10.21
N VAL A 53 -4.94 2.44 11.16
CA VAL A 53 -5.82 2.67 12.30
C VAL A 53 -6.96 3.62 11.95
N ASN A 54 -8.02 3.62 12.75
CA ASN A 54 -9.12 4.57 12.60
C ASN A 54 -8.65 6.03 12.75
N ASN A 55 -9.36 6.94 12.08
CA ASN A 55 -8.92 8.34 11.98
C ASN A 55 -8.73 9.03 13.34
N SER A 56 -9.58 8.71 14.34
CA SER A 56 -9.49 9.28 15.69
C SER A 56 -8.70 8.41 16.68
N ALA A 57 -7.96 7.41 16.19
CA ALA A 57 -7.00 6.65 16.99
C ALA A 57 -5.65 7.39 17.18
N ASN A 58 -5.53 8.59 16.64
CA ASN A 58 -4.33 9.43 16.63
C ASN A 58 -4.17 10.30 17.90
N TYR A 59 -4.47 9.74 19.06
CA TYR A 59 -4.27 10.37 20.36
C TYR A 59 -3.51 9.43 21.29
N PRO A 60 -2.68 9.96 22.24
CA PRO A 60 -1.90 9.12 23.15
C PRO A 60 -2.75 8.13 23.94
N ASP A 61 -3.93 8.54 24.38
CA ASP A 61 -4.85 7.71 25.18
C ASP A 61 -5.54 6.60 24.36
N MET A 62 -5.48 6.67 23.02
CA MET A 62 -6.01 5.63 22.14
C MET A 62 -4.97 4.55 21.80
N LEU A 63 -3.67 4.82 21.95
CA LEU A 63 -2.63 3.87 21.61
C LEU A 63 -2.73 2.52 22.37
N PRO A 64 -3.18 2.45 23.63
CA PRO A 64 -3.46 1.18 24.31
C PRO A 64 -4.49 0.30 23.59
N GLU A 65 -5.43 0.87 22.85
CA GLU A 65 -6.44 0.16 22.04
C GLU A 65 -5.93 -0.21 20.63
N VAL A 66 -4.86 0.45 20.20
CA VAL A 66 -4.22 0.20 18.89
C VAL A 66 -3.29 -1.01 18.94
N TRP A 67 -2.32 -1.02 19.85
CA TRP A 67 -1.24 -1.99 19.83
C TRP A 67 -1.67 -3.46 20.01
N PRO A 68 -2.70 -3.82 20.77
CA PRO A 68 -3.18 -5.19 20.85
C PRO A 68 -3.65 -5.74 19.49
N ALA A 69 -4.38 -4.95 18.71
CA ALA A 69 -4.84 -5.32 17.39
C ALA A 69 -3.65 -5.52 16.41
N ILE A 70 -2.71 -4.57 16.42
CA ILE A 70 -1.51 -4.61 15.57
C ILE A 70 -0.67 -5.87 15.84
N ARG A 71 -0.45 -6.20 17.12
CA ARG A 71 0.27 -7.42 17.49
C ARG A 71 -0.47 -8.68 17.08
N LYS A 72 -1.79 -8.72 17.29
CA LYS A 72 -2.65 -9.85 16.90
C LYS A 72 -2.65 -10.08 15.40
N MET A 73 -2.65 -9.00 14.63
CA MET A 73 -2.60 -9.05 13.17
C MET A 73 -1.22 -9.45 12.63
N HIS A 74 -0.16 -9.39 13.43
CA HIS A 74 1.24 -9.55 13.00
C HIS A 74 1.68 -8.51 11.96
N ALA A 75 1.12 -7.31 12.00
CA ALA A 75 1.53 -6.22 11.13
C ALA A 75 2.95 -5.77 11.46
N ASN A 76 3.72 -5.44 10.42
CA ASN A 76 5.06 -4.86 10.54
C ASN A 76 5.08 -3.35 10.28
N THR A 77 3.98 -2.81 9.80
CA THR A 77 3.80 -1.40 9.47
C THR A 77 2.43 -0.92 9.93
N VAL A 78 2.37 0.27 10.51
CA VAL A 78 1.11 0.88 10.94
C VAL A 78 0.97 2.24 10.25
N GLU A 79 -0.16 2.46 9.61
CA GLU A 79 -0.53 3.73 9.00
C GLU A 79 -1.36 4.54 10.00
N VAL A 80 -0.86 5.73 10.37
CA VAL A 80 -1.40 6.52 11.48
C VAL A 80 -1.69 7.95 11.02
N PRO A 81 -2.92 8.45 11.21
CA PRO A 81 -3.27 9.83 10.91
C PRO A 81 -2.50 10.84 11.78
N VAL A 82 -2.15 11.96 11.17
CA VAL A 82 -1.61 13.15 11.83
C VAL A 82 -2.37 14.35 11.30
N GLY A 83 -3.25 14.92 12.13
CA GLY A 83 -4.09 16.05 11.73
C GLY A 83 -3.36 17.39 11.81
N TRP A 84 -3.58 18.27 10.84
CA TRP A 84 -3.06 19.64 10.88
C TRP A 84 -3.52 20.37 12.15
N GLU A 85 -4.80 20.21 12.54
CA GLU A 85 -5.35 20.81 13.78
C GLU A 85 -4.68 20.31 15.07
N GLN A 86 -4.05 19.11 15.04
CA GLN A 86 -3.26 18.60 16.17
C GLN A 86 -1.87 19.23 16.20
N ILE A 87 -1.25 19.34 15.02
CA ILE A 87 0.13 19.85 14.90
C ILE A 87 0.19 21.36 15.05
N GLU A 88 -0.82 22.11 14.56
CA GLU A 88 -0.88 23.58 14.65
C GLU A 88 -2.28 24.03 15.13
N PRO A 89 -2.65 23.71 16.38
CA PRO A 89 -3.98 24.06 16.94
C PRO A 89 -4.22 25.58 16.99
N VAL A 90 -3.18 26.34 17.18
CA VAL A 90 -3.16 27.80 17.10
C VAL A 90 -2.12 28.21 16.09
N GLU A 91 -2.44 29.14 15.21
CA GLU A 91 -1.54 29.59 14.14
C GLU A 91 -0.12 29.93 14.65
N GLY A 92 0.89 29.27 14.10
CA GLY A 92 2.29 29.45 14.49
C GLY A 92 2.70 28.73 15.78
N LYS A 93 1.80 28.02 16.46
CA LYS A 93 2.12 27.22 17.65
C LYS A 93 1.96 25.74 17.34
N PHE A 94 3.08 25.02 17.43
CA PHE A 94 3.15 23.61 17.05
C PHE A 94 3.17 22.69 18.28
N ASP A 95 2.42 21.61 18.21
CA ASP A 95 2.31 20.56 19.23
C ASP A 95 2.67 19.20 18.59
N PHE A 96 3.68 18.53 19.13
CA PHE A 96 4.15 17.22 18.70
C PHE A 96 3.94 16.14 19.78
N SER A 97 3.17 16.42 20.81
CA SER A 97 2.96 15.54 21.96
C SER A 97 2.47 14.14 21.54
N PHE A 98 1.61 14.07 20.51
CA PHE A 98 1.19 12.78 19.96
C PHE A 98 2.38 11.98 19.35
N LEU A 99 3.24 12.63 18.60
CA LEU A 99 4.41 11.97 18.01
C LEU A 99 5.46 11.57 19.06
N ASP A 100 5.58 12.36 20.15
CA ASP A 100 6.43 12.03 21.29
C ASP A 100 5.97 10.74 21.97
N ALA A 101 4.65 10.46 21.97
CA ALA A 101 4.07 9.22 22.48
C ALA A 101 4.13 8.08 21.45
N LEU A 102 3.86 8.36 20.18
CA LEU A 102 3.73 7.36 19.11
C LEU A 102 5.07 6.69 18.76
N LEU A 103 6.12 7.49 18.50
CA LEU A 103 7.40 6.97 18.01
C LEU A 103 8.06 5.94 18.96
N PRO A 104 8.17 6.19 20.28
CA PRO A 104 8.71 5.20 21.21
C PRO A 104 7.86 3.91 21.28
N GLN A 105 6.54 4.05 21.25
CA GLN A 105 5.63 2.91 21.33
C GLN A 105 5.68 2.06 20.04
N ALA A 106 5.78 2.66 18.86
CA ALA A 106 5.99 1.94 17.60
C ALA A 106 7.29 1.13 17.64
N ARG A 107 8.38 1.72 18.13
CA ARG A 107 9.67 1.04 18.33
C ARG A 107 9.56 -0.13 19.30
N ALA A 108 8.87 0.07 20.42
CA ALA A 108 8.65 -0.98 21.42
C ALA A 108 7.80 -2.15 20.86
N ASN A 109 6.91 -1.89 19.92
CA ASN A 109 6.13 -2.90 19.20
C ASN A 109 6.83 -3.44 17.95
N ASN A 110 8.07 -3.01 17.66
CA ASN A 110 8.87 -3.43 16.50
C ASN A 110 8.14 -3.23 15.15
N VAL A 111 7.43 -2.12 14.99
CA VAL A 111 6.71 -1.77 13.76
C VAL A 111 7.27 -0.50 13.14
N ARG A 112 7.14 -0.38 11.83
CA ARG A 112 7.37 0.85 11.07
C ARG A 112 6.08 1.65 11.00
N LEU A 113 6.20 2.95 10.70
CA LEU A 113 5.07 3.86 10.57
C LEU A 113 4.99 4.44 9.16
N VAL A 114 3.77 4.59 8.69
CA VAL A 114 3.41 5.52 7.62
C VAL A 114 2.56 6.62 8.25
N LEU A 115 2.93 7.87 8.09
CA LEU A 115 2.15 8.98 8.62
C LEU A 115 1.24 9.54 7.53
N LEU A 116 -0.04 9.65 7.86
CA LEU A 116 -1.07 10.19 6.98
C LEU A 116 -1.31 11.64 7.39
N TRP A 117 -0.76 12.60 6.61
CA TRP A 117 -0.94 14.01 6.86
C TRP A 117 -2.33 14.45 6.39
N PHE A 118 -3.25 14.64 7.33
CA PHE A 118 -4.56 15.22 7.08
C PHE A 118 -4.47 16.73 7.18
N GLY A 119 -4.10 17.35 6.06
CA GLY A 119 -3.86 18.79 5.93
C GLY A 119 -5.10 19.56 5.47
N THR A 120 -5.00 20.12 4.27
CA THR A 120 -6.10 20.89 3.65
C THR A 120 -7.31 20.03 3.35
N TRP A 121 -7.10 18.75 2.94
CA TRP A 121 -8.19 17.84 2.62
C TRP A 121 -8.07 16.48 3.33
N LYS A 122 -9.19 16.03 3.87
CA LYS A 122 -9.47 14.64 4.24
C LYS A 122 -10.85 14.27 3.71
N ASN A 123 -10.93 13.24 2.83
CA ASN A 123 -12.16 12.88 2.12
C ASN A 123 -12.76 14.11 1.42
N THR A 124 -11.91 14.85 0.69
CA THR A 124 -12.24 16.09 -0.04
C THR A 124 -12.60 17.32 0.81
N ALA A 125 -12.79 17.17 2.12
CA ALA A 125 -13.21 18.26 3.01
C ALA A 125 -12.06 18.75 3.91
N PRO A 126 -12.10 20.00 4.42
CA PRO A 126 -11.12 20.53 5.35
C PRO A 126 -11.35 20.04 6.78
N ALA A 127 -11.63 18.72 6.93
CA ALA A 127 -12.07 18.13 8.19
C ALA A 127 -11.03 18.30 9.33
N TYR A 128 -9.75 18.13 9.01
CA TYR A 128 -8.63 18.22 9.94
C TYR A 128 -7.83 19.52 9.84
N ALA A 129 -8.26 20.46 8.99
CA ALA A 129 -7.70 21.82 9.04
C ALA A 129 -8.05 22.48 10.38
N PRO A 130 -7.16 23.28 10.98
CA PRO A 130 -7.42 23.91 12.27
C PRO A 130 -8.56 24.94 12.21
N ALA A 131 -9.15 25.25 13.36
CA ALA A 131 -10.29 26.17 13.46
C ALA A 131 -10.00 27.56 12.87
N TRP A 132 -8.77 28.06 13.03
CA TRP A 132 -8.37 29.36 12.47
C TRP A 132 -8.31 29.37 10.93
N VAL A 133 -8.18 28.18 10.27
CA VAL A 133 -8.34 28.04 8.80
C VAL A 133 -9.82 27.97 8.44
N LYS A 134 -10.59 27.08 9.10
CA LYS A 134 -12.03 26.84 8.79
C LYS A 134 -12.88 28.10 8.95
N LEU A 135 -12.55 28.98 9.89
CA LEU A 135 -13.33 30.18 10.23
C LEU A 135 -12.97 31.41 9.41
N ASP A 136 -11.83 31.47 8.78
CA ASP A 136 -11.38 32.62 7.96
C ASP A 136 -11.52 32.34 6.47
N GLN A 137 -12.75 32.29 5.98
CA GLN A 137 -13.04 32.02 4.56
C GLN A 137 -12.55 33.13 3.61
N LYS A 138 -12.24 34.31 4.11
CA LYS A 138 -11.66 35.38 3.32
C LYS A 138 -10.19 35.09 3.00
N ARG A 139 -9.48 34.56 3.94
CA ARG A 139 -8.06 34.20 3.83
C ARG A 139 -7.89 32.80 3.21
N PHE A 140 -8.79 31.88 3.53
CA PHE A 140 -8.80 30.48 3.08
C PHE A 140 -10.11 30.16 2.32
N PRO A 141 -10.22 30.62 1.07
CA PRO A 141 -11.46 30.51 0.33
C PRO A 141 -11.80 29.06 -0.04
N HIS A 142 -13.09 28.77 0.00
CA HIS A 142 -13.66 27.56 -0.55
C HIS A 142 -13.78 27.63 -2.09
N MET A 143 -13.92 26.48 -2.72
CA MET A 143 -14.25 26.38 -4.13
C MET A 143 -15.64 26.99 -4.40
N ILE A 144 -15.86 27.37 -5.65
CA ILE A 144 -17.19 27.75 -6.17
C ILE A 144 -17.63 26.69 -7.18
N ASN A 145 -18.84 26.17 -7.06
CA ASN A 145 -19.38 25.20 -8.00
C ASN A 145 -19.87 25.85 -9.30
N ALA A 146 -20.28 25.05 -10.28
CA ALA A 146 -20.74 25.54 -11.58
C ALA A 146 -22.02 26.41 -11.52
N LYS A 147 -22.76 26.41 -10.40
CA LYS A 147 -23.94 27.27 -10.17
C LYS A 147 -23.58 28.61 -9.51
N GLY A 148 -22.31 28.83 -9.18
CA GLY A 148 -21.84 30.01 -8.46
C GLY A 148 -22.02 29.93 -6.93
N GLU A 149 -22.30 28.76 -6.38
CA GLU A 149 -22.48 28.51 -4.96
C GLU A 149 -21.15 28.12 -4.30
N VAL A 150 -20.97 28.49 -3.03
CA VAL A 150 -19.80 28.09 -2.25
C VAL A 150 -19.83 26.58 -2.02
N HIS A 151 -18.74 25.92 -2.35
CA HIS A 151 -18.56 24.49 -2.16
C HIS A 151 -17.89 24.21 -0.81
N TYR A 152 -18.06 23.00 -0.26
CA TYR A 152 -17.50 22.64 1.06
C TYR A 152 -15.97 22.47 1.05
N ALA A 153 -15.37 22.13 -0.11
CA ALA A 153 -13.93 21.94 -0.21
C ALA A 153 -13.17 23.27 -0.31
N LEU A 154 -12.00 23.36 0.30
CA LEU A 154 -11.09 24.49 0.11
C LEU A 154 -10.54 24.49 -1.31
N SER A 155 -10.39 25.69 -1.88
CA SER A 155 -9.89 25.86 -3.24
C SER A 155 -8.38 25.64 -3.33
N PRO A 156 -7.87 24.86 -4.31
CA PRO A 156 -6.43 24.65 -4.52
C PRO A 156 -5.72 25.87 -5.11
N HIS A 157 -6.45 26.94 -5.45
CA HIS A 157 -5.91 28.08 -6.20
C HIS A 157 -5.43 29.25 -5.32
N TYR A 158 -5.51 29.13 -3.99
CA TYR A 158 -5.12 30.20 -3.08
C TYR A 158 -3.81 29.89 -2.34
N ARG A 159 -2.83 30.75 -2.56
CA ARG A 159 -1.49 30.64 -1.92
C ARG A 159 -1.56 30.66 -0.40
N SER A 160 -2.52 31.40 0.19
CA SER A 160 -2.68 31.47 1.65
C SER A 160 -2.91 30.11 2.30
N THR A 161 -3.77 29.28 1.69
CA THR A 161 -4.04 27.91 2.18
C THR A 161 -2.81 27.03 1.99
N LEU A 162 -2.24 27.02 0.79
CA LEU A 162 -1.06 26.24 0.47
C LEU A 162 0.14 26.58 1.38
N GLU A 163 0.45 27.86 1.59
CA GLU A 163 1.60 28.26 2.42
C GLU A 163 1.39 27.92 3.90
N ALA A 164 0.14 27.97 4.38
CA ALA A 164 -0.16 27.61 5.75
C ALA A 164 0.00 26.12 5.99
N ASP A 165 -0.58 25.28 5.13
CA ASP A 165 -0.45 23.82 5.17
C ASP A 165 1.01 23.38 5.00
N LYS A 166 1.66 23.85 3.94
CA LYS A 166 3.08 23.58 3.66
C LYS A 166 3.98 23.91 4.86
N ARG A 167 3.74 25.03 5.53
CA ARG A 167 4.48 25.42 6.74
C ARG A 167 4.30 24.38 7.85
N ALA A 168 3.07 23.94 8.11
CA ALA A 168 2.78 22.95 9.15
C ALA A 168 3.39 21.59 8.79
N PHE A 169 3.26 21.16 7.53
CA PHE A 169 3.87 19.91 7.04
C PHE A 169 5.41 19.92 7.14
N VAL A 170 6.04 21.04 6.78
CA VAL A 170 7.50 21.21 6.94
C VAL A 170 7.90 21.09 8.42
N LYS A 171 7.11 21.63 9.36
CA LYS A 171 7.36 21.48 10.81
C LYS A 171 7.28 20.02 11.26
N LEU A 172 6.32 19.26 10.74
CA LEU A 172 6.25 17.81 10.95
C LEU A 172 7.53 17.12 10.45
N MET A 173 7.99 17.44 9.23
CA MET A 173 9.19 16.84 8.67
C MET A 173 10.48 17.25 9.40
N GLU A 174 10.56 18.49 9.90
CA GLU A 174 11.65 18.95 10.79
C GLU A 174 11.66 18.16 12.10
N TYR A 175 10.48 17.94 12.69
CA TYR A 175 10.35 17.12 13.89
C TYR A 175 10.84 15.68 13.65
N LEU A 176 10.42 15.05 12.55
CA LEU A 176 10.87 13.70 12.19
C LEU A 176 12.37 13.62 11.91
N LYS A 177 12.93 14.62 11.24
CA LYS A 177 14.38 14.69 11.00
C LYS A 177 15.17 14.69 12.31
N LYS A 178 14.69 15.40 13.31
CA LYS A 178 15.35 15.54 14.62
C LYS A 178 15.10 14.35 15.54
N ASN A 179 13.87 13.84 15.60
CA ASN A 179 13.42 12.93 16.66
C ASN A 179 13.25 11.46 16.19
N ASP A 180 13.35 11.24 14.87
CA ASP A 180 13.32 9.88 14.27
C ASP A 180 14.56 9.56 13.42
N PRO A 181 15.78 9.56 14.00
CA PRO A 181 17.00 9.20 13.28
C PRO A 181 17.06 7.73 12.89
N GLN A 182 16.24 6.88 13.51
CA GLN A 182 16.14 5.44 13.23
C GLN A 182 15.21 5.13 12.06
N ASN A 183 14.56 6.16 11.47
CA ASN A 183 13.57 6.02 10.41
C ASN A 183 12.46 5.02 10.77
N THR A 184 11.88 5.16 11.97
CA THR A 184 10.66 4.45 12.37
C THR A 184 9.53 4.77 11.40
N VAL A 185 9.44 6.04 10.96
CA VAL A 185 8.59 6.49 9.85
C VAL A 185 9.30 6.19 8.54
N ILE A 186 8.67 5.37 7.69
CA ILE A 186 9.25 4.91 6.43
C ILE A 186 8.62 5.53 5.19
N MET A 187 7.46 6.17 5.33
CA MET A 187 6.72 6.81 4.25
C MET A 187 5.76 7.85 4.82
N VAL A 188 5.36 8.84 4.02
CA VAL A 188 4.36 9.84 4.40
C VAL A 188 3.34 9.98 3.27
N GLN A 189 2.07 10.13 3.61
CA GLN A 189 1.00 10.49 2.69
C GLN A 189 0.61 11.95 2.95
N PRO A 190 0.98 12.91 2.08
CA PRO A 190 0.45 14.26 2.16
C PRO A 190 -0.97 14.29 1.62
N GLU A 191 -1.88 14.85 2.39
CA GLU A 191 -3.33 14.87 2.16
C GLU A 191 -3.99 13.48 2.18
N ASN A 192 -5.32 13.42 2.05
CA ASN A 192 -6.03 12.15 1.97
C ASN A 192 -7.28 12.26 1.11
N GLU A 193 -7.40 11.34 0.12
CA GLU A 193 -8.57 11.22 -0.75
C GLU A 193 -9.07 12.58 -1.26
N VAL A 194 -8.16 13.30 -1.86
CA VAL A 194 -8.38 14.66 -2.39
C VAL A 194 -9.33 14.69 -3.57
N GLY A 195 -9.83 15.87 -3.92
CA GLY A 195 -10.77 16.08 -5.01
C GLY A 195 -12.04 16.81 -4.56
N SER A 196 -13.13 16.62 -5.27
CA SER A 196 -14.44 17.19 -4.92
C SER A 196 -15.60 16.36 -5.42
N TYR A 197 -16.61 16.16 -4.59
CA TYR A 197 -17.90 15.58 -4.99
C TYR A 197 -18.88 16.70 -5.36
N GLY A 198 -19.76 16.48 -6.33
CA GLY A 198 -20.80 17.43 -6.72
C GLY A 198 -20.33 18.61 -7.56
N SER A 199 -19.02 18.82 -7.70
CA SER A 199 -18.42 19.78 -8.62
C SER A 199 -17.24 19.14 -9.34
N VAL A 200 -17.16 19.33 -10.68
CA VAL A 200 -16.05 18.78 -11.45
C VAL A 200 -14.74 19.53 -11.22
N ARG A 201 -14.81 20.81 -10.86
CA ARG A 201 -13.67 21.67 -10.49
C ARG A 201 -14.12 22.89 -9.69
N ASP A 202 -13.17 23.70 -9.30
CA ASP A 202 -13.42 25.08 -8.83
C ASP A 202 -13.75 25.99 -10.03
N PHE A 203 -14.88 26.71 -9.94
CA PHE A 203 -15.35 27.72 -10.90
C PHE A 203 -15.18 29.16 -10.38
N SER A 204 -14.41 29.36 -9.33
CA SER A 204 -14.08 30.72 -8.85
C SER A 204 -13.42 31.55 -9.97
N PRO A 205 -13.48 32.89 -9.91
CA PRO A 205 -12.86 33.74 -10.93
C PRO A 205 -11.34 33.48 -11.09
N VAL A 206 -10.65 33.11 -10.02
CA VAL A 206 -9.22 32.75 -10.05
C VAL A 206 -9.03 31.44 -10.83
N ALA A 207 -9.80 30.42 -10.49
CA ALA A 207 -9.77 29.12 -11.17
C ALA A 207 -10.15 29.26 -12.66
N GLN A 208 -11.19 30.05 -12.98
CA GLN A 208 -11.63 30.26 -14.36
C GLN A 208 -10.55 30.92 -15.22
N LYS A 209 -9.87 31.94 -14.69
CA LYS A 209 -8.74 32.58 -15.38
C LYS A 209 -7.61 31.60 -15.71
N LEU A 210 -7.29 30.68 -14.79
CA LEU A 210 -6.26 29.65 -14.99
C LEU A 210 -6.73 28.59 -16.01
N PHE A 211 -8.01 28.22 -15.96
CA PHE A 211 -8.61 27.26 -16.87
C PHE A 211 -8.64 27.76 -18.32
N ASP A 212 -8.86 29.06 -18.54
CA ASP A 212 -8.82 29.68 -19.86
C ASP A 212 -7.41 29.80 -20.44
N GLY A 213 -6.40 29.49 -19.64
CA GLY A 213 -4.98 29.50 -20.02
C GLY A 213 -4.55 28.26 -20.83
N GLN A 214 -3.25 28.22 -21.11
CA GLN A 214 -2.63 27.09 -21.82
C GLN A 214 -2.38 25.91 -20.87
N VAL A 215 -2.51 24.68 -21.41
CA VAL A 215 -2.12 23.47 -20.70
C VAL A 215 -0.60 23.51 -20.43
N PRO A 216 -0.14 23.23 -19.20
CA PRO A 216 1.28 23.23 -18.85
C PRO A 216 2.11 22.24 -19.69
N ALA A 217 3.30 22.66 -20.11
CA ALA A 217 4.18 21.88 -20.98
C ALA A 217 4.54 20.47 -20.41
N PRO A 218 4.76 20.28 -19.08
CA PRO A 218 4.99 18.94 -18.53
C PRO A 218 3.84 17.97 -18.79
N LEU A 219 2.58 18.42 -18.66
CA LEU A 219 1.41 17.59 -18.92
C LEU A 219 1.26 17.26 -20.41
N LEU A 220 1.48 18.24 -21.28
CA LEU A 220 1.49 18.01 -22.74
C LEU A 220 2.52 16.96 -23.12
N LYS A 221 3.72 17.03 -22.54
CA LYS A 221 4.81 16.05 -22.75
C LYS A 221 4.40 14.66 -22.26
N GLN A 222 3.89 14.56 -21.02
CA GLN A 222 3.47 13.28 -20.41
C GLN A 222 2.40 12.59 -21.26
N MET A 223 1.39 13.34 -21.69
CA MET A 223 0.25 12.82 -22.44
C MET A 223 0.44 12.85 -23.95
N LYS A 224 1.60 13.29 -24.46
CA LYS A 224 1.95 13.37 -25.89
C LYS A 224 0.91 14.22 -26.67
N LYS A 225 0.51 15.36 -26.13
CA LYS A 225 -0.46 16.28 -26.72
C LYS A 225 0.21 17.50 -27.30
N GLN A 226 -0.48 18.15 -28.26
CA GLN A 226 -0.06 19.44 -28.83
C GLN A 226 -0.47 20.59 -27.91
N PRO A 227 0.27 21.74 -27.92
CA PRO A 227 -0.09 22.94 -27.16
C PRO A 227 -1.49 23.45 -27.49
N GLY A 228 -2.18 23.97 -26.48
CA GLY A 228 -3.53 24.53 -26.58
C GLY A 228 -4.10 24.84 -25.21
N THR A 229 -5.28 25.45 -25.18
CA THR A 229 -6.06 25.63 -23.94
C THR A 229 -6.60 24.29 -23.45
N TRP A 230 -7.01 24.21 -22.19
CA TRP A 230 -7.55 22.98 -21.60
C TRP A 230 -8.67 22.36 -22.46
N ARG A 231 -9.62 23.20 -22.94
CA ARG A 231 -10.72 22.72 -23.81
C ARG A 231 -10.23 22.24 -25.17
N GLN A 232 -9.22 22.89 -25.75
CA GLN A 232 -8.67 22.50 -27.05
C GLN A 232 -7.93 21.15 -26.95
N VAL A 233 -7.22 20.93 -25.85
CA VAL A 233 -6.39 19.73 -25.66
C VAL A 233 -7.21 18.52 -25.19
N PHE A 234 -8.14 18.72 -24.25
CA PHE A 234 -8.81 17.62 -23.54
C PHE A 234 -10.33 17.55 -23.80
N GLY A 235 -10.92 18.53 -24.50
CA GLY A 235 -12.34 18.48 -24.86
C GLY A 235 -13.25 18.35 -23.65
N GLY A 236 -14.01 17.24 -23.58
CA GLY A 236 -14.95 16.95 -22.48
C GLY A 236 -14.28 16.66 -21.14
N ASP A 237 -13.02 16.23 -21.15
CA ASP A 237 -12.26 15.90 -19.92
C ASP A 237 -11.53 17.13 -19.34
N ALA A 238 -11.61 18.29 -20.03
CA ALA A 238 -10.82 19.49 -19.69
C ALA A 238 -11.02 19.97 -18.25
N ASP A 239 -12.26 20.00 -17.77
CA ASP A 239 -12.58 20.49 -16.43
C ASP A 239 -11.96 19.61 -15.35
N GLU A 240 -12.05 18.27 -15.49
CA GLU A 240 -11.49 17.33 -14.53
C GLU A 240 -9.95 17.30 -14.57
N PHE A 241 -9.34 17.30 -15.77
CA PHE A 241 -7.89 17.27 -15.89
C PHE A 241 -7.25 18.56 -15.36
N PHE A 242 -7.92 19.71 -15.55
CA PHE A 242 -7.51 20.96 -14.93
C PHE A 242 -7.57 20.88 -13.40
N HIS A 243 -8.64 20.28 -12.85
CA HIS A 243 -8.79 20.15 -11.40
C HIS A 243 -7.75 19.21 -10.82
N ALA A 244 -7.53 18.06 -11.46
CA ALA A 244 -6.49 17.11 -11.08
C ALA A 244 -5.08 17.74 -11.14
N TRP A 245 -4.78 18.51 -12.17
CA TRP A 245 -3.53 19.26 -12.26
C TRP A 245 -3.36 20.24 -11.11
N SER A 246 -4.42 20.99 -10.79
CA SER A 246 -4.37 22.02 -9.75
C SER A 246 -4.14 21.43 -8.36
N ILE A 247 -4.84 20.35 -8.04
CA ILE A 247 -4.69 19.63 -6.76
C ILE A 247 -3.31 18.96 -6.69
N ALA A 248 -2.90 18.25 -7.74
CA ALA A 248 -1.62 17.58 -7.78
C ALA A 248 -0.45 18.56 -7.64
N SER A 249 -0.51 19.73 -8.30
CA SER A 249 0.52 20.79 -8.18
C SER A 249 0.56 21.38 -6.76
N TYR A 250 -0.59 21.50 -6.11
CA TYR A 250 -0.68 21.93 -4.71
C TYR A 250 0.04 20.94 -3.78
N ILE A 251 -0.25 19.67 -3.94
CA ILE A 251 0.36 18.60 -3.14
C ILE A 251 1.86 18.48 -3.43
N ASP A 252 2.28 18.68 -4.68
CA ASP A 252 3.70 18.67 -5.06
C ASP A 252 4.52 19.69 -4.29
N GLU A 253 4.02 20.91 -4.14
CA GLU A 253 4.73 21.94 -3.40
C GLU A 253 4.90 21.59 -1.91
N ILE A 254 3.89 20.96 -1.31
CA ILE A 254 3.94 20.45 0.08
C ILE A 254 4.96 19.31 0.18
N ALA A 255 4.85 18.33 -0.69
CA ALA A 255 5.70 17.15 -0.71
C ALA A 255 7.16 17.51 -0.98
N ALA A 256 7.43 18.38 -1.97
CA ALA A 256 8.78 18.85 -2.30
C ALA A 256 9.43 19.58 -1.11
N ALA A 257 8.67 20.45 -0.43
CA ALA A 257 9.17 21.16 0.76
C ALA A 257 9.49 20.19 1.91
N GLY A 258 8.64 19.18 2.13
CA GLY A 258 8.88 18.14 3.12
C GLY A 258 10.09 17.27 2.80
N LYS A 259 10.22 16.82 1.54
CA LYS A 259 11.38 16.03 1.08
C LYS A 259 12.69 16.78 1.16
N ALA A 260 12.68 18.10 0.98
CA ALA A 260 13.87 18.94 1.18
C ALA A 260 14.39 18.89 2.64
N VAL A 261 13.53 18.60 3.60
CA VAL A 261 13.89 18.44 5.02
C VAL A 261 14.30 17.01 5.34
N LYS A 262 13.45 16.03 5.01
CA LYS A 262 13.69 14.58 5.20
C LYS A 262 13.09 13.83 4.00
N PRO A 263 13.91 13.28 3.08
CA PRO A 263 13.47 12.75 1.79
C PRO A 263 12.87 11.34 1.91
N LEU A 264 11.82 11.19 2.70
CA LEU A 264 11.03 9.96 2.78
C LEU A 264 10.21 9.77 1.50
N PRO A 265 9.94 8.53 1.07
CA PRO A 265 8.94 8.26 0.04
C PRO A 265 7.58 8.85 0.41
N MET A 266 6.86 9.36 -0.60
CA MET A 266 5.53 9.94 -0.42
C MET A 266 4.55 9.41 -1.45
N TYR A 267 3.31 9.19 -1.04
CA TYR A 267 2.23 8.75 -1.93
C TYR A 267 0.97 9.58 -1.72
N VAL A 268 0.09 9.55 -2.70
CA VAL A 268 -1.29 10.05 -2.61
C VAL A 268 -2.26 8.90 -2.85
N ASN A 269 -3.40 8.94 -2.18
CA ASN A 269 -4.44 7.92 -2.25
C ASN A 269 -5.73 8.45 -2.90
N ALA A 270 -6.48 7.55 -3.52
CA ALA A 270 -7.68 7.86 -4.29
C ALA A 270 -8.94 7.26 -3.67
N ALA A 271 -9.94 8.12 -3.36
CA ALA A 271 -11.33 7.69 -3.36
C ALA A 271 -11.74 7.42 -4.80
N LEU A 272 -11.90 6.15 -5.14
CA LEU A 272 -11.93 5.67 -6.52
C LEU A 272 -13.20 6.11 -7.30
N ALA A 273 -13.03 6.36 -8.58
CA ALA A 273 -14.13 6.32 -9.54
C ALA A 273 -14.49 4.86 -9.84
N GLY A 274 -15.64 4.60 -10.47
CA GLY A 274 -16.04 3.23 -10.82
C GLY A 274 -15.01 2.52 -11.69
N ALA A 275 -14.83 1.22 -11.45
CA ALA A 275 -13.83 0.39 -12.14
C ALA A 275 -14.09 0.26 -13.65
N PHE A 276 -15.36 0.30 -14.05
CA PHE A 276 -15.75 0.06 -15.43
C PHE A 276 -16.57 1.23 -15.99
N GLY A 277 -16.15 1.72 -17.16
CA GLY A 277 -16.79 2.86 -17.82
C GLY A 277 -16.50 4.20 -17.15
N ARG A 278 -16.90 5.28 -17.82
CA ARG A 278 -16.74 6.65 -17.33
C ARG A 278 -18.04 7.15 -16.75
N GLN A 279 -18.05 7.47 -15.47
CA GLN A 279 -19.18 8.09 -14.79
C GLN A 279 -19.07 9.63 -14.88
N PRO A 280 -20.17 10.38 -14.65
CA PRO A 280 -20.08 11.83 -14.52
C PRO A 280 -19.11 12.23 -13.40
N ALA A 281 -18.18 13.14 -13.69
CA ALA A 281 -17.14 13.55 -12.76
C ALA A 281 -17.65 14.17 -11.44
N THR A 282 -18.93 14.53 -11.37
CA THR A 282 -19.59 15.01 -10.14
C THR A 282 -20.01 13.90 -9.19
N THR A 283 -19.92 12.62 -9.60
CA THR A 283 -20.38 11.46 -8.80
C THR A 283 -19.28 10.73 -8.05
N TYR A 284 -18.03 11.10 -8.30
CA TYR A 284 -16.84 10.60 -7.60
C TYR A 284 -15.94 11.79 -7.24
N SER A 285 -14.81 11.52 -6.61
CA SER A 285 -13.84 12.54 -6.21
C SER A 285 -13.11 13.12 -7.42
N SER A 286 -13.74 14.05 -8.13
CA SER A 286 -13.16 14.73 -9.30
C SER A 286 -11.89 15.47 -8.90
N GLY A 287 -10.85 15.36 -9.71
CA GLY A 287 -9.54 15.95 -9.44
C GLY A 287 -8.69 15.17 -8.45
N GLY A 288 -9.25 14.16 -7.76
CA GLY A 288 -8.48 13.19 -7.00
C GLY A 288 -7.70 12.22 -7.90
N PRO A 289 -6.74 11.43 -7.36
CA PRO A 289 -5.84 10.60 -8.14
C PRO A 289 -6.48 9.30 -8.66
N VAL A 290 -7.68 9.40 -9.24
CA VAL A 290 -8.39 8.28 -9.86
C VAL A 290 -7.65 7.76 -11.11
N HIS A 291 -7.87 6.51 -11.48
CA HIS A 291 -7.04 5.79 -12.44
C HIS A 291 -6.83 6.47 -13.80
N PHE A 292 -7.80 7.24 -14.31
CA PHE A 292 -7.68 7.91 -15.61
C PHE A 292 -6.99 9.28 -15.56
N VAL A 293 -6.64 9.80 -14.37
CA VAL A 293 -5.84 11.02 -14.21
C VAL A 293 -4.45 10.77 -13.62
N ILE A 294 -4.02 9.52 -13.50
CA ILE A 294 -2.67 9.18 -12.99
C ILE A 294 -1.59 9.93 -13.76
N ASP A 295 -1.69 10.02 -15.10
CA ASP A 295 -0.72 10.75 -15.92
C ASP A 295 -0.68 12.25 -15.62
N VAL A 296 -1.80 12.83 -15.17
CA VAL A 296 -1.83 14.21 -14.70
C VAL A 296 -1.04 14.35 -13.41
N TYR A 297 -1.24 13.45 -12.44
CA TYR A 297 -0.48 13.43 -11.19
C TYR A 297 1.02 13.21 -11.42
N LYS A 298 1.41 12.28 -12.30
CA LYS A 298 2.82 12.04 -12.65
C LYS A 298 3.48 13.27 -13.30
N ALA A 299 2.73 14.08 -14.03
CA ALA A 299 3.24 15.30 -14.64
C ALA A 299 3.27 16.50 -13.67
N ALA A 300 2.26 16.62 -12.79
CA ALA A 300 2.04 17.77 -11.93
C ALA A 300 2.76 17.65 -10.57
N ALA A 301 2.98 16.40 -10.09
CA ALA A 301 3.50 16.14 -8.75
C ALA A 301 4.74 15.24 -8.78
N PRO A 302 5.89 15.68 -9.33
CA PRO A 302 7.11 14.88 -9.37
C PRO A 302 7.71 14.57 -7.99
N ALA A 303 7.33 15.29 -6.94
CA ALA A 303 7.73 14.98 -5.57
C ALA A 303 6.91 13.83 -4.94
N ILE A 304 5.81 13.41 -5.57
CA ILE A 304 5.02 12.24 -5.17
C ILE A 304 5.55 11.01 -5.91
N ASP A 305 5.97 10.01 -5.16
CA ASP A 305 6.54 8.78 -5.73
C ASP A 305 5.45 7.83 -6.26
N ILE A 306 4.32 7.75 -5.55
CA ILE A 306 3.29 6.74 -5.80
C ILE A 306 1.89 7.39 -5.82
N VAL A 307 1.07 6.93 -6.76
CA VAL A 307 -0.38 7.16 -6.80
C VAL A 307 -1.04 5.83 -6.44
N ALA A 308 -1.88 5.80 -5.40
CA ALA A 308 -2.38 4.57 -4.80
C ALA A 308 -3.92 4.49 -4.77
N PRO A 309 -4.52 3.29 -4.87
CA PRO A 309 -5.96 3.10 -4.79
C PRO A 309 -6.40 2.71 -3.37
N ASP A 310 -7.51 3.30 -2.88
CA ASP A 310 -8.22 2.85 -1.70
C ASP A 310 -9.39 1.96 -2.13
N ILE A 311 -9.24 0.64 -1.96
CA ILE A 311 -10.12 -0.30 -2.62
C ILE A 311 -11.13 -0.89 -1.63
N TYR A 312 -12.36 -0.40 -1.68
CA TYR A 312 -13.46 -0.83 -0.80
C TYR A 312 -14.55 -1.67 -1.51
N THR A 313 -14.30 -2.11 -2.75
CA THR A 313 -15.21 -3.02 -3.44
C THR A 313 -14.95 -4.48 -3.06
N ARG A 314 -16.02 -5.24 -2.83
CA ARG A 314 -15.96 -6.70 -2.63
C ARG A 314 -16.05 -7.46 -3.96
N ASP A 315 -16.45 -6.77 -5.03
CA ASP A 315 -16.48 -7.35 -6.38
C ASP A 315 -15.08 -7.70 -6.84
N HIS A 316 -14.84 -8.97 -7.14
CA HIS A 316 -13.53 -9.47 -7.51
C HIS A 316 -13.02 -8.84 -8.81
N ALA A 317 -13.88 -8.73 -9.84
CA ALA A 317 -13.44 -8.19 -11.13
C ALA A 317 -13.07 -6.71 -11.04
N ALA A 318 -13.84 -5.92 -10.28
CA ALA A 318 -13.55 -4.52 -10.03
C ALA A 318 -12.26 -4.34 -9.20
N TYR A 319 -12.06 -5.19 -8.18
CA TYR A 319 -10.84 -5.15 -7.38
C TYR A 319 -9.60 -5.43 -8.24
N MET A 320 -9.64 -6.48 -9.07
CA MET A 320 -8.54 -6.81 -10.00
C MET A 320 -8.29 -5.67 -11.00
N ALA A 321 -9.35 -5.07 -11.55
CA ALA A 321 -9.22 -3.93 -12.48
C ALA A 321 -8.51 -2.74 -11.84
N TYR A 322 -8.83 -2.41 -10.58
CA TYR A 322 -8.09 -1.35 -9.88
C TYR A 322 -6.63 -1.70 -9.68
N LEU A 323 -6.30 -2.93 -9.31
CA LEU A 323 -4.90 -3.34 -9.22
C LEU A 323 -4.18 -3.15 -10.56
N ASP A 324 -4.81 -3.54 -11.69
CA ASP A 324 -4.22 -3.41 -13.02
C ASP A 324 -4.04 -1.94 -13.46
N TYR A 325 -4.92 -1.02 -13.03
CA TYR A 325 -4.81 0.40 -13.34
C TYR A 325 -3.65 1.10 -12.61
N TYR A 326 -3.37 0.70 -11.36
CA TYR A 326 -2.35 1.35 -10.53
C TYR A 326 -0.99 0.63 -10.56
N ASP A 327 -0.95 -0.64 -10.98
CA ASP A 327 0.28 -1.39 -11.23
C ASP A 327 0.87 -0.99 -12.59
N ARG A 328 1.79 -0.03 -12.58
CA ARG A 328 2.37 0.55 -13.79
C ARG A 328 3.90 0.55 -13.73
N PRO A 329 4.59 0.47 -14.89
CA PRO A 329 6.06 0.59 -14.91
C PRO A 329 6.60 1.91 -14.34
N ASP A 330 5.79 2.96 -14.28
CA ASP A 330 6.11 4.28 -13.73
C ASP A 330 5.44 4.55 -12.37
N ASN A 331 4.79 3.54 -11.78
CA ASN A 331 4.06 3.68 -10.52
C ASN A 331 4.08 2.39 -9.72
N ALA A 332 4.71 2.38 -8.55
CA ALA A 332 4.69 1.24 -7.66
C ALA A 332 3.26 0.95 -7.16
N LEU A 333 2.88 -0.32 -7.14
CA LEU A 333 1.62 -0.73 -6.53
C LEU A 333 1.75 -0.75 -5.01
N ILE A 334 0.80 -0.14 -4.34
CA ILE A 334 0.48 -0.31 -2.91
C ILE A 334 -1.04 -0.21 -2.78
N VAL A 335 -1.63 -0.96 -1.86
CA VAL A 335 -3.01 -0.79 -1.43
C VAL A 335 -3.00 -0.27 0.01
N PRO A 336 -2.98 1.08 0.19
CA PRO A 336 -2.85 1.68 1.51
C PRO A 336 -4.16 1.66 2.30
N GLU A 337 -5.29 1.54 1.60
CA GLU A 337 -6.59 1.36 2.23
C GLU A 337 -7.41 0.27 1.53
N THR A 338 -7.99 -0.61 2.33
CA THR A 338 -9.02 -1.57 1.88
C THR A 338 -9.93 -1.92 3.07
N GLY A 339 -11.07 -2.53 2.82
CA GLY A 339 -11.98 -2.90 3.91
C GLY A 339 -11.36 -3.91 4.87
N ASN A 340 -11.82 -3.90 6.12
CA ASN A 340 -11.36 -4.79 7.19
C ASN A 340 -12.35 -5.92 7.50
N ASP A 341 -13.34 -6.18 6.65
CA ASP A 341 -14.18 -7.37 6.81
C ASP A 341 -13.59 -8.62 6.14
N ARG A 342 -14.22 -9.76 6.38
CA ARG A 342 -13.76 -11.08 5.94
C ARG A 342 -13.52 -11.17 4.44
N ASP A 343 -14.31 -10.45 3.62
CA ASP A 343 -14.25 -10.53 2.17
C ASP A 343 -12.99 -9.88 1.59
N PHE A 344 -12.35 -8.99 2.30
CA PHE A 344 -11.15 -8.30 1.82
C PHE A 344 -9.85 -9.06 2.07
N ALA A 345 -9.80 -9.93 3.08
CA ALA A 345 -8.56 -10.60 3.48
C ALA A 345 -7.92 -11.42 2.34
N ARG A 346 -8.73 -12.03 1.45
CA ARG A 346 -8.24 -12.82 0.31
C ARG A 346 -7.50 -11.99 -0.73
N PHE A 347 -7.81 -10.69 -0.86
CA PHE A 347 -7.17 -9.81 -1.83
C PHE A 347 -5.70 -9.51 -1.52
N PHE A 348 -5.25 -9.85 -0.33
CA PHE A 348 -3.83 -9.85 0.00
C PHE A 348 -2.99 -10.63 -1.04
N PHE A 349 -3.45 -11.80 -1.48
CA PHE A 349 -2.70 -12.66 -2.38
C PHE A 349 -2.47 -12.07 -3.78
N PRO A 350 -3.49 -11.57 -4.52
CA PRO A 350 -3.25 -10.91 -5.80
C PRO A 350 -2.49 -9.60 -5.66
N VAL A 351 -2.59 -8.89 -4.53
CA VAL A 351 -1.81 -7.66 -4.27
C VAL A 351 -0.33 -7.99 -4.18
N VAL A 352 0.07 -8.90 -3.28
CA VAL A 352 1.48 -9.28 -3.13
C VAL A 352 2.03 -10.04 -4.35
N GLY A 353 1.14 -10.73 -5.09
CA GLY A 353 1.47 -11.43 -6.31
C GLY A 353 1.82 -10.51 -7.49
N ARG A 354 1.28 -9.29 -7.53
CA ARG A 354 1.63 -8.25 -8.52
C ARG A 354 2.90 -7.47 -8.15
N GLY A 355 3.61 -7.88 -7.12
CA GLY A 355 4.82 -7.17 -6.70
C GLY A 355 4.54 -5.89 -5.94
N SER A 356 3.37 -5.75 -5.33
CA SER A 356 3.03 -4.63 -4.46
C SER A 356 4.04 -4.48 -3.32
N ILE A 357 4.35 -3.23 -2.97
CA ILE A 357 5.18 -2.91 -1.82
C ILE A 357 4.43 -2.96 -0.49
N GLY A 358 3.09 -3.06 -0.50
CA GLY A 358 2.29 -3.13 0.72
C GLY A 358 0.80 -3.34 0.51
N PHE A 359 0.15 -3.77 1.60
CA PHE A 359 -1.28 -3.96 1.73
C PHE A 359 -1.69 -3.58 3.16
N ALA A 360 -2.68 -2.69 3.31
CA ALA A 360 -3.13 -2.21 4.62
C ALA A 360 -4.67 -2.12 4.68
N PRO A 361 -5.35 -3.00 5.42
CA PRO A 361 -6.76 -2.80 5.74
C PRO A 361 -6.94 -1.64 6.71
N PHE A 362 -8.01 -0.86 6.52
CA PHE A 362 -8.38 0.29 7.33
C PHE A 362 -9.20 -0.10 8.55
N GLY A 363 -8.97 0.59 9.67
CA GLY A 363 -9.72 0.38 10.91
C GLY A 363 -9.27 -0.84 11.71
N MET A 364 -7.97 -1.11 11.70
CA MET A 364 -7.35 -2.25 12.38
C MET A 364 -6.92 -1.90 13.81
N ASP A 365 -7.87 -1.46 14.61
CA ASP A 365 -7.69 -1.17 16.04
C ASP A 365 -8.98 -1.46 16.84
N TYR A 366 -8.88 -1.39 18.16
CA TYR A 366 -9.99 -1.65 19.09
C TYR A 366 -10.55 -0.37 19.72
N THR A 367 -10.39 0.79 19.07
CA THR A 367 -10.91 2.07 19.57
C THR A 367 -12.44 2.18 19.55
N GLY A 368 -13.13 1.13 19.10
CA GLY A 368 -14.59 1.05 19.08
C GLY A 368 -15.24 1.76 17.90
N TYR A 369 -14.47 2.25 16.94
CA TYR A 369 -15.03 2.76 15.70
C TYR A 369 -15.50 1.62 14.80
N TYR A 370 -16.54 1.87 14.05
CA TYR A 370 -17.30 0.91 13.28
C TYR A 370 -17.29 1.29 11.79
N ASN A 371 -16.75 0.38 10.94
CA ASN A 371 -16.40 0.69 9.55
C ASN A 371 -17.48 0.29 8.53
N TYR A 372 -18.57 -0.35 8.94
CA TYR A 372 -19.66 -0.72 8.04
C TYR A 372 -20.32 0.53 7.40
N PRO A 373 -20.67 0.51 6.09
CA PRO A 373 -20.64 -0.64 5.16
C PRO A 373 -19.32 -0.83 4.40
N LEU A 374 -18.32 0.01 4.57
CA LEU A 374 -17.03 -0.08 3.88
C LEU A 374 -16.19 -1.26 4.39
N GLY A 375 -16.30 -1.56 5.68
CA GLY A 375 -15.63 -2.67 6.33
C GLY A 375 -16.56 -3.43 7.28
N ALA A 376 -15.96 -4.09 8.29
CA ALA A 376 -16.67 -4.89 9.27
C ALA A 376 -17.58 -4.05 10.18
N LYS A 377 -18.69 -4.65 10.65
CA LYS A 377 -19.48 -4.08 11.73
C LYS A 377 -18.72 -4.12 13.06
N ASP A 378 -18.12 -5.26 13.32
CA ASP A 378 -17.26 -5.49 14.46
C ASP A 378 -15.98 -6.17 13.99
N LEU A 379 -14.83 -5.72 14.44
CA LEU A 379 -13.55 -6.35 14.20
C LEU A 379 -13.36 -7.50 15.22
N ASP A 380 -14.15 -8.57 15.03
CA ASP A 380 -14.08 -9.73 15.90
C ASP A 380 -12.84 -10.61 15.62
N ASP A 381 -12.61 -11.58 16.51
CA ASP A 381 -11.46 -12.47 16.42
C ASP A 381 -11.46 -13.30 15.14
N ALA A 382 -12.60 -13.70 14.62
CA ALA A 382 -12.71 -14.51 13.41
C ALA A 382 -12.38 -13.68 12.15
N THR A 383 -12.80 -12.43 12.12
CA THR A 383 -12.47 -11.47 11.06
C THR A 383 -10.99 -11.12 11.09
N MET A 384 -10.46 -10.78 12.27
CA MET A 384 -9.05 -10.48 12.48
C MET A 384 -8.14 -11.65 12.05
N GLU A 385 -8.54 -12.89 12.34
CA GLU A 385 -7.75 -14.08 12.04
C GLU A 385 -7.51 -14.25 10.53
N LEU A 386 -8.45 -13.87 9.67
CA LEU A 386 -8.27 -13.98 8.22
C LEU A 386 -7.15 -13.08 7.69
N PHE A 387 -6.94 -11.91 8.29
CA PHE A 387 -5.80 -11.04 7.99
C PHE A 387 -4.54 -11.52 8.70
N ALA A 388 -4.65 -11.87 9.98
CA ALA A 388 -3.54 -12.31 10.81
C ALA A 388 -2.85 -13.56 10.25
N ARG A 389 -3.59 -14.57 9.80
CA ARG A 389 -3.03 -15.79 9.19
C ARG A 389 -2.20 -15.49 7.93
N ASN A 390 -2.66 -14.53 7.09
CA ASN A 390 -1.92 -14.11 5.91
C ASN A 390 -0.59 -13.45 6.32
N TYR A 391 -0.61 -12.60 7.33
CA TYR A 391 0.59 -11.89 7.79
C TYR A 391 1.56 -12.81 8.52
N ARG A 392 1.07 -13.75 9.37
CA ARG A 392 1.93 -14.80 10.00
C ARG A 392 2.66 -15.64 8.95
N LEU A 393 1.95 -15.95 7.84
CA LEU A 393 2.51 -16.73 6.74
C LEU A 393 3.64 -15.98 6.03
N PHE A 394 3.49 -14.66 5.82
CA PHE A 394 4.43 -13.85 5.07
C PHE A 394 5.52 -13.16 5.93
N ALA A 395 5.27 -12.87 7.19
CA ALA A 395 6.21 -12.16 8.06
C ALA A 395 7.62 -12.78 8.08
N PRO A 396 7.78 -14.13 8.17
CA PRO A 396 9.11 -14.75 8.19
C PRO A 396 9.88 -14.63 6.86
N MET A 397 9.21 -14.32 5.74
CA MET A 397 9.79 -14.24 4.39
C MET A 397 9.53 -12.89 3.70
N GLN A 398 9.07 -11.88 4.42
CA GLN A 398 8.65 -10.60 3.82
C GLN A 398 9.78 -9.88 3.06
N ARG A 399 11.03 -10.03 3.48
CA ARG A 399 12.20 -9.45 2.81
C ARG A 399 12.54 -10.19 1.52
N GLU A 400 12.50 -11.51 1.57
CA GLU A 400 12.72 -12.38 0.42
C GLU A 400 11.62 -12.19 -0.61
N TRP A 401 10.35 -12.15 -0.16
CA TRP A 401 9.21 -11.88 -1.04
C TRP A 401 9.36 -10.55 -1.76
N ALA A 402 9.67 -9.48 -1.03
CA ALA A 402 9.92 -8.17 -1.61
C ALA A 402 11.08 -8.17 -2.61
N ALA A 403 12.13 -8.97 -2.38
CA ALA A 403 13.25 -9.10 -3.31
C ALA A 403 12.88 -9.86 -4.59
N TRP A 404 12.00 -10.87 -4.54
CA TRP A 404 11.48 -11.56 -5.71
C TRP A 404 10.47 -10.69 -6.47
N ALA A 405 9.61 -9.99 -5.77
CA ALA A 405 8.66 -9.02 -6.32
C ALA A 405 9.38 -7.92 -7.12
N ALA A 406 10.46 -7.36 -6.59
CA ALA A 406 11.31 -6.37 -7.27
C ALA A 406 11.96 -6.90 -8.57
N GLN A 407 11.94 -8.21 -8.81
CA GLN A 407 12.42 -8.84 -10.03
C GLN A 407 11.28 -9.23 -10.99
N GLY A 408 10.01 -8.92 -10.64
CA GLY A 408 8.83 -9.34 -11.41
C GLY A 408 8.59 -10.85 -11.37
N LYS A 409 8.93 -11.50 -10.26
CA LYS A 409 8.89 -12.97 -10.10
C LYS A 409 7.84 -13.44 -9.12
N THR A 410 6.75 -12.69 -8.97
CA THR A 410 5.64 -13.05 -8.08
C THR A 410 4.33 -13.01 -8.83
N TRP A 411 3.41 -13.89 -8.44
CA TRP A 411 2.04 -13.99 -8.98
C TRP A 411 1.08 -14.34 -7.85
N GLY A 412 -0.18 -13.94 -7.99
CA GLY A 412 -1.19 -14.27 -6.99
C GLY A 412 -2.60 -14.14 -7.51
N VAL A 413 -3.50 -14.91 -6.90
CA VAL A 413 -4.93 -14.93 -7.22
C VAL A 413 -5.75 -15.01 -5.95
N ALA A 414 -6.99 -14.52 -6.03
CA ALA A 414 -7.99 -14.62 -4.97
C ALA A 414 -9.27 -15.27 -5.49
N GLU A 415 -9.97 -15.93 -4.60
CA GLU A 415 -11.26 -16.53 -4.90
C GLU A 415 -12.32 -15.47 -5.19
N PRO A 416 -13.09 -15.57 -6.29
CA PRO A 416 -14.26 -14.73 -6.51
C PRO A 416 -15.42 -15.12 -5.58
N THR A 417 -16.23 -14.14 -5.19
CA THR A 417 -17.41 -14.36 -4.33
C THR A 417 -18.67 -14.70 -5.11
N ASP A 418 -18.75 -14.32 -6.40
CA ASP A 418 -19.88 -14.68 -7.24
C ASP A 418 -19.86 -16.20 -7.54
N PRO A 419 -20.88 -16.96 -7.14
CA PRO A 419 -20.94 -18.40 -7.43
C PRO A 419 -20.96 -18.73 -8.93
N LYS A 420 -21.26 -17.75 -9.79
CA LYS A 420 -21.26 -17.91 -11.25
C LYS A 420 -19.92 -17.57 -11.89
N ALA A 421 -18.99 -17.00 -11.11
CA ALA A 421 -17.66 -16.66 -11.60
C ALA A 421 -16.86 -17.92 -11.92
N GLU A 422 -15.78 -17.77 -12.68
CA GLU A 422 -14.81 -18.83 -12.92
C GLU A 422 -13.96 -19.06 -11.67
N HIS A 423 -14.17 -20.20 -11.00
CA HIS A 423 -13.42 -20.60 -9.81
C HIS A 423 -12.12 -21.37 -10.13
N SER A 424 -11.77 -21.46 -11.41
CA SER A 424 -10.49 -21.98 -11.90
C SER A 424 -9.75 -20.84 -12.61
N GLN A 425 -8.62 -20.37 -12.04
CA GLN A 425 -7.86 -19.25 -12.58
C GLN A 425 -6.50 -19.73 -13.09
N LYS A 426 -6.19 -19.40 -14.35
CA LYS A 426 -4.90 -19.72 -14.97
C LYS A 426 -4.00 -18.50 -15.03
N VAL A 427 -2.74 -18.67 -14.60
CA VAL A 427 -1.72 -17.62 -14.56
C VAL A 427 -0.51 -18.06 -15.39
N ASP A 428 -0.10 -17.23 -16.34
CA ASP A 428 1.13 -17.41 -17.10
C ASP A 428 2.32 -16.88 -16.29
N MET A 429 3.32 -17.72 -16.09
CA MET A 429 4.56 -17.39 -15.37
C MET A 429 5.79 -17.55 -16.28
N GLY A 430 5.60 -17.36 -17.58
CA GLY A 430 6.65 -17.50 -18.61
C GLY A 430 6.81 -18.94 -19.09
N LYS A 431 7.87 -19.65 -18.72
CA LYS A 431 8.08 -21.06 -19.08
C LYS A 431 7.00 -21.99 -18.50
N TYR A 432 6.51 -21.65 -17.33
CA TYR A 432 5.50 -22.41 -16.61
C TYR A 432 4.20 -21.62 -16.49
N ASN A 433 3.11 -22.33 -16.27
CA ASN A 433 1.84 -21.76 -15.83
C ASN A 433 1.37 -22.44 -14.56
N MET A 434 0.51 -21.76 -13.82
CA MET A 434 -0.25 -22.39 -12.75
C MET A 434 -1.75 -22.27 -13.02
N THR A 435 -2.50 -23.25 -12.57
CA THR A 435 -3.95 -23.21 -12.48
C THR A 435 -4.34 -23.35 -11.01
N VAL A 436 -5.10 -22.39 -10.51
CA VAL A 436 -5.60 -22.40 -9.13
C VAL A 436 -7.11 -22.64 -9.17
N THR A 437 -7.59 -23.64 -8.43
CA THR A 437 -9.02 -23.95 -8.30
C THR A 437 -9.46 -23.73 -6.87
N PHE A 438 -10.64 -23.12 -6.69
CA PHE A 438 -11.25 -22.86 -5.40
C PHE A 438 -12.47 -23.76 -5.18
N GLY A 439 -12.66 -24.19 -3.93
CA GLY A 439 -13.70 -25.12 -3.54
C GLY A 439 -13.26 -26.58 -3.58
N GLN A 440 -14.11 -27.45 -3.05
CA GLN A 440 -13.85 -28.88 -3.07
C GLN A 440 -14.08 -29.41 -4.49
N TRP A 441 -13.01 -29.92 -5.10
CA TRP A 441 -13.12 -30.72 -6.29
C TRP A 441 -13.61 -32.12 -5.86
N GLN A 442 -14.77 -32.52 -6.33
CA GLN A 442 -15.26 -33.87 -6.12
C GLN A 442 -14.97 -34.70 -7.37
N PHE A 443 -14.65 -35.95 -7.16
CA PHE A 443 -14.49 -36.93 -8.25
C PHE A 443 -15.71 -36.90 -9.15
N GLY A 444 -15.53 -36.58 -10.45
CA GLY A 444 -16.60 -36.54 -11.43
C GLY A 444 -17.41 -35.24 -11.53
N THR A 445 -16.98 -34.16 -10.86
CA THR A 445 -17.52 -32.81 -11.11
C THR A 445 -16.67 -32.07 -12.13
N ASP A 446 -17.31 -31.53 -13.17
CA ASP A 446 -16.63 -30.90 -14.30
C ASP A 446 -16.06 -29.50 -14.00
N LYS A 447 -16.51 -28.85 -12.93
CA LYS A 447 -16.06 -27.49 -12.57
C LYS A 447 -15.96 -27.27 -11.06
N PRO A 448 -14.92 -26.56 -10.58
CA PRO A 448 -14.86 -26.06 -9.22
C PRO A 448 -16.04 -25.12 -8.92
N THR A 449 -16.65 -25.28 -7.76
CA THR A 449 -17.86 -24.53 -7.36
C THR A 449 -17.59 -23.38 -6.39
N GLY A 450 -16.32 -23.16 -6.02
CA GLY A 450 -15.93 -22.25 -4.96
C GLY A 450 -16.05 -22.86 -3.56
N ASN A 451 -15.44 -22.23 -2.60
CA ASN A 451 -15.60 -22.59 -1.19
C ASN A 451 -16.94 -22.07 -0.65
N SER A 452 -17.48 -22.72 0.36
CA SER A 452 -18.69 -22.25 1.06
C SER A 452 -18.49 -20.85 1.68
N GLU A 453 -17.26 -20.55 2.10
CA GLU A 453 -16.79 -19.21 2.45
C GLU A 453 -15.66 -18.83 1.50
N PRO A 454 -15.85 -17.84 0.62
CA PRO A 454 -14.89 -17.50 -0.43
C PRO A 454 -13.74 -16.63 0.12
N VAL A 455 -12.90 -17.25 0.92
CA VAL A 455 -11.72 -16.64 1.56
C VAL A 455 -10.39 -17.21 1.05
N GLY A 456 -10.45 -17.97 -0.06
CA GLY A 456 -9.29 -18.61 -0.68
C GLY A 456 -8.39 -17.63 -1.41
N GLY A 457 -7.10 -17.92 -1.43
CA GLY A 457 -6.11 -17.18 -2.21
C GLY A 457 -4.77 -17.90 -2.24
N VAL A 458 -4.00 -17.65 -3.29
CA VAL A 458 -2.68 -18.26 -3.52
C VAL A 458 -1.71 -17.20 -3.98
N ALA A 459 -0.48 -17.26 -3.48
CA ALA A 459 0.65 -16.50 -4.01
C ALA A 459 1.82 -17.41 -4.33
N VAL A 460 2.55 -17.08 -5.39
CA VAL A 460 3.68 -17.84 -5.92
C VAL A 460 4.84 -16.89 -6.18
N ALA A 461 6.05 -17.32 -5.85
CA ALA A 461 7.28 -16.63 -6.24
C ALA A 461 8.22 -17.60 -6.95
N GLN A 462 8.83 -17.17 -8.06
CA GLN A 462 9.93 -17.88 -8.69
C GLN A 462 11.24 -17.53 -7.98
N ILE A 463 11.81 -18.51 -7.27
CA ILE A 463 13.01 -18.31 -6.45
C ILE A 463 14.30 -18.70 -7.16
N ALA A 464 14.20 -19.58 -8.18
CA ALA A 464 15.27 -19.91 -9.13
C ALA A 464 14.66 -20.30 -10.48
N GLU A 465 15.46 -20.61 -11.51
CA GLU A 465 14.97 -20.87 -12.86
C GLU A 465 13.84 -21.90 -12.93
N ASN A 466 13.94 -22.99 -12.17
CA ASN A 466 12.96 -24.07 -12.13
C ASN A 466 12.46 -24.34 -10.71
N GLU A 467 12.61 -23.38 -9.80
CA GLU A 467 12.15 -23.49 -8.41
C GLU A 467 11.15 -22.40 -8.07
N PHE A 468 10.09 -22.79 -7.40
CA PHE A 468 9.00 -21.92 -6.99
C PHE A 468 8.66 -22.10 -5.52
N LEU A 469 8.32 -20.99 -4.88
CA LEU A 469 7.69 -20.96 -3.56
C LEU A 469 6.19 -20.75 -3.78
N VAL A 470 5.36 -21.56 -3.14
CA VAL A 470 3.90 -21.51 -3.26
C VAL A 470 3.29 -21.51 -1.88
N THR A 471 2.32 -20.63 -1.66
CA THR A 471 1.58 -20.53 -0.40
C THR A 471 0.17 -20.02 -0.62
N GLY A 472 -0.74 -20.31 0.30
CA GLY A 472 -2.12 -19.89 0.21
C GLY A 472 -3.06 -20.65 1.13
N PHE A 473 -4.35 -20.41 0.96
CA PHE A 473 -5.42 -21.03 1.74
C PHE A 473 -6.59 -21.45 0.84
N LYS A 474 -7.25 -22.56 1.20
CA LYS A 474 -8.51 -23.04 0.60
C LYS A 474 -8.47 -23.10 -0.94
N ALA A 475 -7.39 -23.63 -1.49
CA ALA A 475 -7.18 -23.74 -2.93
C ALA A 475 -6.41 -24.99 -3.31
N ARG A 476 -6.56 -25.42 -4.56
CA ARG A 476 -5.69 -26.42 -5.20
C ARG A 476 -4.88 -25.76 -6.30
N VAL A 477 -3.61 -26.12 -6.37
CA VAL A 477 -2.67 -25.54 -7.33
C VAL A 477 -2.09 -26.63 -8.20
N TYR A 478 -2.20 -26.41 -9.50
CA TYR A 478 -1.61 -27.26 -10.54
C TYR A 478 -0.60 -26.44 -11.33
N PHE A 479 0.43 -27.10 -11.82
CA PHE A 479 1.45 -26.49 -12.68
C PHE A 479 1.55 -27.21 -14.01
N GLY A 480 1.98 -26.47 -15.02
CA GLY A 480 2.23 -27.00 -16.36
C GLY A 480 3.25 -26.17 -17.12
N LEU A 481 3.65 -26.61 -18.28
CA LEU A 481 4.42 -25.81 -19.24
C LEU A 481 3.46 -24.88 -19.98
N SER A 482 3.84 -23.60 -20.14
CA SER A 482 3.02 -22.62 -20.86
C SER A 482 2.96 -22.95 -22.36
N LYS A 483 4.09 -23.38 -22.94
CA LYS A 483 4.23 -23.72 -24.38
C LYS A 483 5.09 -24.98 -24.53
N PRO A 484 4.54 -26.17 -24.23
CA PRO A 484 5.31 -27.41 -24.35
C PRO A 484 5.67 -27.70 -25.83
N ALA A 485 6.89 -28.13 -26.07
CA ALA A 485 7.27 -28.69 -27.35
C ALA A 485 6.57 -30.07 -27.57
N PRO A 486 6.50 -30.60 -28.80
CA PRO A 486 5.97 -31.93 -29.01
C PRO A 486 6.67 -32.96 -28.12
N PHE A 487 5.86 -33.77 -27.41
CA PHE A 487 6.34 -34.78 -26.47
C PHE A 487 7.15 -34.24 -25.27
N GLU A 488 6.96 -32.98 -24.93
CA GLU A 488 7.51 -32.36 -23.72
C GLU A 488 6.44 -32.28 -22.63
N SER A 489 6.79 -32.69 -21.43
CA SER A 489 5.94 -32.59 -20.24
C SER A 489 6.69 -32.00 -19.06
N MET A 490 5.94 -31.43 -18.11
CA MET A 490 6.51 -30.97 -16.84
C MET A 490 6.54 -32.15 -15.85
N MET A 491 7.63 -32.25 -15.11
CA MET A 491 7.78 -33.16 -13.99
C MET A 491 8.07 -32.38 -12.72
N MET A 492 7.32 -32.62 -11.66
CA MET A 492 7.66 -32.17 -10.30
C MET A 492 8.75 -33.10 -9.76
N LEU A 493 9.97 -32.58 -9.59
CA LEU A 493 11.10 -33.35 -9.09
C LEU A 493 11.06 -33.46 -7.56
N ARG A 494 10.59 -32.40 -6.90
CA ARG A 494 10.56 -32.34 -5.46
C ARG A 494 9.58 -31.29 -4.98
N VAL A 495 8.77 -31.60 -3.98
CA VAL A 495 7.89 -30.70 -3.25
C VAL A 495 8.25 -30.75 -1.78
N GLU A 496 8.80 -29.68 -1.24
CA GLU A 496 9.20 -29.54 0.15
C GLU A 496 8.22 -28.63 0.89
N GLU A 497 7.70 -29.10 2.02
CA GLU A 497 7.05 -28.23 3.01
C GLU A 497 8.11 -27.71 3.98
N GLY A 498 8.04 -26.41 4.27
CA GLY A 498 8.97 -25.76 5.20
C GLY A 498 8.52 -24.36 5.57
N ARG A 499 9.46 -23.55 6.04
CA ARG A 499 9.26 -22.14 6.34
C ARG A 499 10.56 -21.36 6.15
N TYR A 500 10.45 -20.05 6.04
CA TYR A 500 11.61 -19.18 6.18
C TYR A 500 11.86 -18.81 7.64
N ASP A 501 13.12 -18.67 8.00
CA ASP A 501 13.58 -18.16 9.28
C ASP A 501 14.87 -17.34 9.04
N ASN A 502 14.81 -16.04 9.28
CA ASN A 502 15.93 -15.11 9.05
C ASN A 502 16.59 -15.28 7.66
N GLY A 503 15.76 -15.35 6.60
CA GLY A 503 16.20 -15.48 5.21
C GLY A 503 16.69 -16.88 4.82
N LYS A 504 16.54 -17.88 5.68
CA LYS A 504 16.93 -19.27 5.41
C LYS A 504 15.71 -20.17 5.30
N TRP A 505 15.72 -21.05 4.30
CA TRP A 505 14.73 -22.11 4.19
C TRP A 505 14.97 -23.18 5.26
N ILE A 506 13.95 -23.46 6.07
CA ILE A 506 13.94 -24.51 7.08
C ILE A 506 13.02 -25.62 6.58
N PHE A 507 13.61 -26.71 6.11
CA PHE A 507 12.92 -27.89 5.63
C PHE A 507 12.15 -28.59 6.77
N ARG A 508 10.94 -29.08 6.47
CA ARG A 508 10.11 -29.86 7.39
C ARG A 508 9.88 -31.29 6.89
N ARG A 509 9.33 -31.44 5.68
CA ARG A 509 9.07 -32.74 5.06
C ARG A 509 8.92 -32.62 3.53
N VAL A 510 8.93 -33.77 2.85
CA VAL A 510 8.60 -33.88 1.43
C VAL A 510 7.13 -34.25 1.30
N TRP A 511 6.43 -33.63 0.33
CA TRP A 511 5.14 -34.07 -0.15
C TRP A 511 5.35 -34.99 -1.33
N ASN A 512 4.63 -36.15 -1.35
CA ASN A 512 4.73 -37.13 -2.42
C ASN A 512 3.45 -37.99 -2.46
N GLY A 513 3.25 -38.75 -3.54
CA GLY A 513 2.07 -39.61 -3.73
C GLY A 513 0.77 -38.82 -3.58
N ASP A 514 -0.17 -39.32 -2.79
CA ASP A 514 -1.51 -38.73 -2.61
C ASP A 514 -1.49 -37.26 -2.19
N SER A 515 -0.39 -36.75 -1.64
CA SER A 515 -0.26 -35.34 -1.28
C SER A 515 -0.13 -34.42 -2.48
N ILE A 516 0.24 -34.93 -3.67
CA ILE A 516 0.49 -34.15 -4.89
C ILE A 516 -0.29 -34.66 -6.11
N ASP A 517 -0.84 -35.90 -6.09
CA ASP A 517 -1.45 -36.56 -7.26
C ASP A 517 -2.66 -35.79 -7.83
N TYR A 518 -3.37 -35.07 -6.99
CA TYR A 518 -4.55 -34.27 -7.38
C TYR A 518 -4.31 -32.77 -7.23
N GLY A 519 -3.09 -32.31 -7.46
CA GLY A 519 -2.65 -30.95 -7.24
C GLY A 519 -2.28 -30.66 -5.78
N LEU A 520 -1.61 -29.54 -5.55
CA LEU A 520 -1.17 -29.11 -4.23
C LEU A 520 -2.36 -28.54 -3.46
N ASN A 521 -2.79 -29.22 -2.41
CA ASN A 521 -3.98 -28.86 -1.66
C ASN A 521 -3.66 -27.96 -0.47
N PHE A 522 -3.97 -26.69 -0.57
CA PHE A 522 -3.88 -25.70 0.51
C PHE A 522 -5.22 -25.65 1.27
N THR A 523 -5.18 -26.03 2.54
CA THR A 523 -6.33 -26.01 3.46
C THR A 523 -6.37 -24.68 4.24
N ASP A 524 -6.95 -24.66 5.44
CA ASP A 524 -6.86 -23.55 6.39
C ASP A 524 -5.54 -23.51 7.19
N ARG A 525 -4.62 -24.43 6.92
CA ARG A 525 -3.32 -24.48 7.57
C ARG A 525 -2.34 -23.55 6.90
N GLU A 526 -1.50 -22.89 7.69
CA GLU A 526 -0.36 -22.15 7.19
C GLU A 526 0.69 -23.11 6.62
N GLN A 527 0.91 -23.05 5.31
CA GLN A 527 1.80 -23.95 4.59
C GLN A 527 2.57 -23.17 3.53
N VAL A 528 3.87 -23.41 3.49
CA VAL A 528 4.75 -22.91 2.43
C VAL A 528 5.41 -24.08 1.77
N LEU A 529 5.26 -24.19 0.46
CA LEU A 529 5.86 -25.26 -0.34
C LEU A 529 6.94 -24.69 -1.26
N ARG A 530 8.08 -25.34 -1.29
CA ARG A 530 9.16 -25.11 -2.26
C ARG A 530 9.16 -26.26 -3.26
N ILE A 531 9.04 -25.91 -4.55
CA ILE A 531 8.82 -26.88 -5.62
C ILE A 531 9.93 -26.77 -6.64
N THR A 532 10.49 -27.90 -7.05
CA THR A 532 11.46 -27.98 -8.14
C THR A 532 10.82 -28.72 -9.32
N PHE A 533 10.89 -28.11 -10.50
CA PHE A 533 10.37 -28.67 -11.76
C PHE A 533 11.49 -29.06 -12.72
N ALA A 534 11.15 -29.96 -13.67
CA ALA A 534 11.91 -30.16 -14.90
C ALA A 534 10.96 -30.27 -16.09
N ALA A 535 11.40 -29.79 -17.25
CA ALA A 535 10.79 -30.12 -18.53
C ALA A 535 11.52 -31.34 -19.09
N VAL A 536 10.77 -32.41 -19.41
CA VAL A 536 11.32 -33.68 -19.89
C VAL A 536 10.69 -34.07 -21.21
N LYS A 537 11.50 -34.62 -22.14
CA LYS A 537 11.04 -35.10 -23.43
C LYS A 537 10.88 -36.60 -23.41
N GLY A 538 9.85 -37.10 -24.12
CA GLY A 538 9.63 -38.54 -24.32
C GLY A 538 9.02 -39.30 -23.14
N THR A 539 8.77 -38.64 -22.02
CA THR A 539 8.11 -39.25 -20.87
C THR A 539 6.65 -38.82 -20.88
N PRO A 540 5.67 -39.72 -20.91
CA PRO A 540 4.28 -39.32 -20.73
C PRO A 540 4.12 -38.65 -19.36
N PRO A 541 3.30 -37.60 -19.24
CA PRO A 541 3.02 -37.01 -17.95
C PRO A 541 2.47 -38.10 -17.02
N ILE A 542 2.89 -38.10 -15.76
CA ILE A 542 2.18 -38.89 -14.74
C ILE A 542 0.72 -38.44 -14.82
N PRO A 543 -0.25 -39.38 -14.92
CA PRO A 543 -1.65 -39.00 -14.93
C PRO A 543 -2.00 -38.37 -13.59
N VAL A 544 -1.74 -37.09 -13.47
CA VAL A 544 -2.32 -36.27 -12.40
C VAL A 544 -3.77 -36.14 -12.80
N GLY A 545 -4.70 -36.44 -11.91
CA GLY A 545 -6.11 -36.27 -12.16
C GLY A 545 -6.34 -34.89 -12.74
N ASN A 546 -6.50 -34.83 -14.08
CA ASN A 546 -6.57 -33.59 -14.82
C ASN A 546 -7.93 -32.95 -14.52
N PRO A 547 -8.01 -31.74 -14.00
CA PRO A 547 -9.24 -30.98 -14.11
C PRO A 547 -9.35 -30.50 -15.58
N ASN A 548 -9.93 -31.30 -16.46
CA ASN A 548 -10.40 -30.81 -17.76
C ASN A 548 -11.58 -29.89 -17.56
#